data_7cd747d176fdc395ff3c513bf45b5e8c
#
_entry.id   7cd747d176fdc395ff3c513bf45b5e8c
#
_cell.length_a   1.000
_cell.length_b   1.000
_cell.length_c   1.000
_cell.angle_alpha   90.00
_cell.angle_beta   90.00
_cell.angle_gamma   90.00
#
_symmetry.space_group_name_H-M   'P 1'
#
loop_
_entity.id
_entity.type
_entity.pdbx_description
1 polymer ?
#
loop_
_entity_poly.entity_id
_entity_poly.type
_entity_poly.pdbx_seq_one_letter_code
_entity_poly.pdbx_strand_id
1 'polypeptide(L)'
;MQRTYRDWKTETDIRSIKSVMQMDILRCKTPEMVQKEIWTHLLAYNLLRTVMAVAANENDIEPRKISFKGAKQALTAFAPKIEAARPENRAPLIDAMLTTVAYHRVGNRPGRWEPRARKRRPKWSTPLKQPRHIAKLPHNRSKWF
;
A
#
# COMPACT_ATOMS: atom_id res chain seq x y z
N MET A 1 6.22 23.82 6.14
CA MET A 1 6.32 22.68 7.04
C MET A 1 7.03 21.55 6.28
N GLN A 2 8.32 21.34 6.52
CA GLN A 2 9.12 20.31 5.88
C GLN A 2 8.76 18.96 6.49
N ARG A 3 8.22 18.06 5.67
CA ARG A 3 8.03 16.65 6.10
C ARG A 3 9.40 16.03 6.30
N THR A 4 9.63 15.46 7.46
CA THR A 4 10.89 14.78 7.76
C THR A 4 10.99 13.48 6.94
N TYR A 5 12.22 13.01 6.69
CA TYR A 5 12.48 11.72 6.03
C TYR A 5 11.80 10.54 6.75
N ARG A 6 11.63 10.66 8.07
CA ARG A 6 10.93 9.69 8.92
C ARG A 6 9.43 9.62 8.59
N ASP A 7 8.78 10.77 8.41
CA ASP A 7 7.34 10.84 8.07
C ASP A 7 7.04 10.18 6.73
N TRP A 8 7.94 10.37 5.74
CA TRP A 8 7.78 9.74 4.43
C TRP A 8 7.90 8.22 4.48
N LYS A 9 8.79 7.68 5.32
CA LYS A 9 8.92 6.23 5.54
C LYS A 9 7.62 5.65 6.12
N THR A 10 7.07 6.28 7.14
CA THR A 10 5.81 5.87 7.77
C THR A 10 4.64 5.92 6.79
N GLU A 11 4.53 6.97 5.97
CA GLU A 11 3.48 7.07 4.94
C GLU A 11 3.59 5.94 3.91
N THR A 12 4.81 5.56 3.53
CA THR A 12 5.06 4.45 2.60
C THR A 12 4.67 3.10 3.21
N ASP A 13 4.96 2.89 4.50
CA ASP A 13 4.60 1.66 5.21
C ASP A 13 3.08 1.52 5.37
N ILE A 14 2.39 2.58 5.77
CA ILE A 14 0.93 2.63 5.84
C ILE A 14 0.30 2.36 4.47
N ARG A 15 0.85 2.94 3.39
CA ARG A 15 0.39 2.68 2.03
C ARG A 15 0.58 1.21 1.64
N SER A 16 1.69 0.60 2.02
CA SER A 16 1.95 -0.82 1.74
C SER A 16 0.91 -1.71 2.41
N ILE A 17 0.55 -1.42 3.66
CA ILE A 17 -0.48 -2.16 4.40
C ILE A 17 -1.85 -1.93 3.77
N LYS A 18 -2.24 -0.69 3.54
CA LYS A 18 -3.58 -0.35 3.01
C LYS A 18 -3.77 -0.83 1.57
N SER A 19 -2.87 -0.45 0.66
CA SER A 19 -3.11 -0.66 -0.77
C SER A 19 -2.53 -1.97 -1.30
N VAL A 20 -1.32 -2.37 -0.88
CA VAL A 20 -0.69 -3.60 -1.39
C VAL A 20 -1.23 -4.84 -0.70
N MET A 21 -1.54 -4.75 0.59
CA MET A 21 -2.12 -5.84 1.36
C MET A 21 -3.65 -5.78 1.45
N GLN A 22 -4.29 -4.74 0.86
CA GLN A 22 -5.75 -4.58 0.81
C GLN A 22 -6.43 -4.48 2.18
N MET A 23 -5.74 -3.94 3.19
CA MET A 23 -6.30 -3.71 4.52
C MET A 23 -7.23 -2.46 4.57
N ASP A 24 -7.37 -1.73 3.47
CA ASP A 24 -8.31 -0.62 3.34
C ASP A 24 -9.78 -1.05 3.38
N ILE A 25 -10.05 -2.34 3.12
CA ILE A 25 -11.39 -2.94 3.19
C ILE A 25 -11.33 -4.14 4.14
N LEU A 26 -11.84 -3.95 5.35
CA LEU A 26 -12.01 -5.04 6.31
C LEU A 26 -13.28 -5.83 5.95
N ARG A 27 -13.16 -7.16 5.91
CA ARG A 27 -14.23 -8.06 5.46
C ARG A 27 -15.03 -8.66 6.61
N CYS A 28 -14.44 -8.68 7.80
CA CYS A 28 -15.09 -9.23 8.99
C CYS A 28 -16.16 -8.26 9.51
N LYS A 29 -17.26 -8.81 10.03
CA LYS A 29 -18.44 -8.05 10.49
C LYS A 29 -18.50 -7.85 11.99
N THR A 30 -17.87 -8.72 12.78
CA THR A 30 -17.87 -8.62 14.24
C THR A 30 -16.60 -7.92 14.74
N PRO A 31 -16.66 -7.13 15.82
CA PRO A 31 -15.51 -6.41 16.35
C PRO A 31 -14.30 -7.31 16.62
N GLU A 32 -14.52 -8.48 17.20
CA GLU A 32 -13.46 -9.45 17.51
C GLU A 32 -12.77 -9.99 16.25
N MET A 33 -13.55 -10.30 15.22
CA MET A 33 -13.01 -10.79 13.95
C MET A 33 -12.28 -9.68 13.18
N VAL A 34 -12.78 -8.44 13.23
CA VAL A 34 -12.09 -7.27 12.67
C VAL A 34 -10.72 -7.07 13.34
N GLN A 35 -10.67 -7.21 14.67
CA GLN A 35 -9.40 -7.10 15.38
C GLN A 35 -8.42 -8.21 14.97
N LYS A 36 -8.87 -9.45 14.82
CA LYS A 36 -8.05 -10.57 14.34
C LYS A 36 -7.56 -10.32 12.89
N GLU A 37 -8.43 -9.80 12.02
CA GLU A 37 -8.08 -9.44 10.64
C GLU A 37 -6.97 -8.37 10.61
N ILE A 38 -7.07 -7.33 11.43
CA ILE A 38 -6.03 -6.29 11.55
C ILE A 38 -4.70 -6.90 12.00
N TRP A 39 -4.70 -7.73 13.04
CA TRP A 39 -3.48 -8.38 13.54
C TRP A 39 -2.86 -9.31 12.50
N THR A 40 -3.67 -10.03 11.74
CA THR A 40 -3.21 -10.90 10.64
C THR A 40 -2.50 -10.09 9.56
N HIS A 41 -3.06 -8.94 9.16
CA HIS A 41 -2.42 -8.04 8.19
C HIS A 41 -1.10 -7.47 8.70
N LEU A 42 -1.04 -7.07 9.97
CA LEU A 42 0.20 -6.56 10.59
C LEU A 42 1.27 -7.65 10.69
N LEU A 43 0.88 -8.87 11.07
CA LEU A 43 1.80 -10.02 11.09
C LEU A 43 2.35 -10.31 9.70
N ALA A 44 1.49 -10.42 8.70
CA ALA A 44 1.88 -10.68 7.32
C ALA A 44 2.79 -9.57 6.77
N TYR A 45 2.53 -8.30 7.13
CA TYR A 45 3.41 -7.19 6.81
C TYR A 45 4.81 -7.38 7.40
N ASN A 46 4.90 -7.71 8.68
CA ASN A 46 6.19 -7.91 9.35
C ASN A 46 6.96 -9.10 8.76
N LEU A 47 6.28 -10.22 8.50
CA LEU A 47 6.91 -11.39 7.87
C LEU A 47 7.46 -11.04 6.48
N LEU A 48 6.70 -10.31 5.66
CA LEU A 48 7.19 -9.88 4.35
C LEU A 48 8.40 -8.93 4.47
N ARG A 49 8.39 -8.02 5.46
CA ARG A 49 9.54 -7.16 5.75
C ARG A 49 10.77 -7.95 6.20
N THR A 50 10.58 -9.02 6.95
CA THR A 50 11.68 -9.93 7.33
C THR A 50 12.27 -10.62 6.10
N VAL A 51 11.44 -11.16 5.21
CA VAL A 51 11.91 -11.75 3.95
C VAL A 51 12.71 -10.73 3.10
N MET A 52 12.21 -9.49 3.01
CA MET A 52 12.93 -8.42 2.32
C MET A 52 14.27 -8.08 2.97
N ALA A 53 14.36 -8.12 4.31
CA ALA A 53 15.60 -7.86 5.03
C ALA A 53 16.62 -8.98 4.79
N VAL A 54 16.19 -10.24 4.80
CA VAL A 54 17.04 -11.38 4.48
C VAL A 54 17.56 -11.29 3.05
N ALA A 55 16.68 -11.10 2.07
CA ALA A 55 17.05 -10.93 0.67
C ALA A 55 18.00 -9.75 0.44
N ALA A 56 17.81 -8.66 1.18
CA ALA A 56 18.69 -7.49 1.12
C ALA A 56 20.08 -7.78 1.66
N ASN A 57 20.16 -8.49 2.79
CA ASN A 57 21.43 -8.86 3.41
C ASN A 57 22.25 -9.80 2.53
N GLU A 58 21.62 -10.81 1.91
CA GLU A 58 22.29 -11.75 1.01
C GLU A 58 22.82 -11.12 -0.29
N ASN A 59 22.23 -9.99 -0.70
CA ASN A 59 22.57 -9.30 -1.95
C ASN A 59 23.25 -7.93 -1.73
N ASP A 60 23.67 -7.60 -0.52
CA ASP A 60 24.30 -6.33 -0.15
C ASP A 60 23.48 -5.09 -0.61
N ILE A 61 22.20 -5.11 -0.33
CA ILE A 61 21.24 -4.07 -0.73
C ILE A 61 20.60 -3.47 0.52
N GLU A 62 20.36 -2.17 0.53
CA GLU A 62 19.52 -1.56 1.57
C GLU A 62 18.08 -2.10 1.48
N PRO A 63 17.49 -2.68 2.57
CA PRO A 63 16.15 -3.29 2.53
C PRO A 63 15.04 -2.36 2.01
N ARG A 64 15.19 -1.05 2.21
CA ARG A 64 14.24 -0.04 1.73
C ARG A 64 14.30 0.22 0.23
N LYS A 65 15.35 -0.24 -0.46
CA LYS A 65 15.46 -0.19 -1.92
C LYS A 65 14.71 -1.31 -2.61
N ILE A 66 14.27 -2.34 -1.88
CA ILE A 66 13.45 -3.42 -2.42
C ILE A 66 11.98 -2.98 -2.48
N SER A 67 11.30 -3.32 -3.56
CA SER A 67 9.89 -3.03 -3.77
C SER A 67 9.01 -3.96 -2.93
N PHE A 68 8.22 -3.41 -2.01
CA PHE A 68 7.27 -4.18 -1.21
C PHE A 68 6.26 -4.96 -2.08
N LYS A 69 5.75 -4.34 -3.15
CA LYS A 69 4.83 -5.00 -4.09
C LYS A 69 5.53 -6.14 -4.83
N GLY A 70 6.76 -5.92 -5.30
CA GLY A 70 7.55 -6.95 -5.97
C GLY A 70 7.88 -8.13 -5.06
N ALA A 71 8.28 -7.86 -3.81
CA ALA A 71 8.53 -8.90 -2.81
C ALA A 71 7.27 -9.75 -2.52
N LYS A 72 6.09 -9.11 -2.36
CA LYS A 72 4.83 -9.82 -2.20
C LYS A 72 4.52 -10.72 -3.41
N GLN A 73 4.70 -10.21 -4.63
CA GLN A 73 4.46 -10.97 -5.86
C GLN A 73 5.41 -12.18 -5.98
N ALA A 74 6.71 -11.99 -5.69
CA ALA A 74 7.67 -13.08 -5.67
C ALA A 74 7.28 -14.16 -4.65
N LEU A 75 6.98 -13.76 -3.41
CA LEU A 75 6.54 -14.69 -2.38
C LEU A 75 5.32 -15.49 -2.81
N THR A 76 4.29 -14.81 -3.35
CA THR A 76 3.05 -15.45 -3.83
C THR A 76 3.31 -16.45 -4.97
N ALA A 77 4.27 -16.15 -5.85
CA ALA A 77 4.62 -17.02 -6.97
C ALA A 77 5.45 -18.25 -6.56
N PHE A 78 6.30 -18.13 -5.54
CA PHE A 78 7.17 -19.20 -5.08
C PHE A 78 6.53 -20.07 -3.99
N ALA A 79 5.64 -19.53 -3.15
CA ALA A 79 5.03 -20.27 -2.04
C ALA A 79 4.44 -21.63 -2.46
N PRO A 80 3.57 -21.74 -3.48
CA PRO A 80 3.01 -23.04 -3.88
C PRO A 80 4.08 -24.00 -4.44
N LYS A 81 5.15 -23.49 -5.04
CA LYS A 81 6.26 -24.32 -5.53
C LYS A 81 7.10 -24.89 -4.39
N ILE A 82 7.34 -24.08 -3.36
CA ILE A 82 8.09 -24.48 -2.16
C ILE A 82 7.27 -25.50 -1.34
N GLU A 83 5.96 -25.30 -1.22
CA GLU A 83 5.05 -26.22 -0.53
C GLU A 83 4.98 -27.58 -1.22
N ALA A 84 4.91 -27.62 -2.54
CA ALA A 84 4.85 -28.84 -3.33
C ALA A 84 6.22 -29.54 -3.48
N ALA A 85 7.31 -28.86 -3.19
CA ALA A 85 8.66 -29.39 -3.37
C ALA A 85 9.01 -30.39 -2.26
N ARG A 86 9.78 -31.41 -2.63
CA ARG A 86 10.43 -32.31 -1.68
C ARG A 86 11.40 -31.54 -0.78
N PRO A 87 11.64 -32.00 0.48
CA PRO A 87 12.51 -31.27 1.42
C PRO A 87 13.87 -30.87 0.86
N GLU A 88 14.51 -31.77 0.10
CA GLU A 88 15.81 -31.54 -0.52
C GLU A 88 15.83 -30.44 -1.57
N ASN A 89 14.68 -30.15 -2.20
CA ASN A 89 14.54 -29.14 -3.25
C ASN A 89 14.02 -27.78 -2.74
N ARG A 90 13.70 -27.66 -1.46
CA ARG A 90 13.15 -26.41 -0.90
C ARG A 90 14.19 -25.32 -0.77
N ALA A 91 15.40 -25.65 -0.33
CA ALA A 91 16.47 -24.68 -0.15
C ALA A 91 16.79 -23.91 -1.46
N PRO A 92 17.07 -24.55 -2.60
CA PRO A 92 17.33 -23.83 -3.85
C PRO A 92 16.13 -23.00 -4.34
N LEU A 93 14.89 -23.40 -4.05
CA LEU A 93 13.71 -22.59 -4.38
C LEU A 93 13.59 -21.35 -3.49
N ILE A 94 13.98 -21.44 -2.21
CA ILE A 94 14.02 -20.31 -1.29
C ILE A 94 15.10 -19.32 -1.75
N ASP A 95 16.30 -19.79 -2.11
CA ASP A 95 17.39 -18.94 -2.61
C ASP A 95 16.98 -18.22 -3.90
N ALA A 96 16.33 -18.92 -4.83
CA ALA A 96 15.80 -18.32 -6.05
C ALA A 96 14.70 -17.27 -5.75
N MET A 97 13.87 -17.51 -4.75
CA MET A 97 12.87 -16.55 -4.30
C MET A 97 13.54 -15.30 -3.71
N LEU A 98 14.52 -15.45 -2.82
CA LEU A 98 15.23 -14.33 -2.21
C LEU A 98 15.96 -13.48 -3.25
N THR A 99 16.62 -14.12 -4.19
CA THR A 99 17.26 -13.44 -5.36
C THR A 99 16.22 -12.68 -6.18
N THR A 100 15.04 -13.26 -6.44
CA THR A 100 13.96 -12.60 -7.16
C THR A 100 13.43 -11.39 -6.38
N VAL A 101 13.28 -11.50 -5.06
CA VAL A 101 12.88 -10.40 -4.18
C VAL A 101 13.89 -9.25 -4.26
N ALA A 102 15.18 -9.55 -4.18
CA ALA A 102 16.27 -8.57 -4.26
C ALA A 102 16.32 -7.86 -5.63
N TYR A 103 15.96 -8.55 -6.71
CA TYR A 103 15.89 -7.97 -8.06
C TYR A 103 14.80 -6.89 -8.19
N HIS A 104 13.69 -7.03 -7.51
CA HIS A 104 12.58 -6.07 -7.54
C HIS A 104 12.90 -4.79 -6.75
N ARG A 105 13.65 -3.88 -7.35
CA ARG A 105 14.06 -2.62 -6.71
C ARG A 105 13.03 -1.51 -6.92
N VAL A 106 12.95 -0.61 -5.95
CA VAL A 106 12.25 0.67 -6.11
C VAL A 106 13.05 1.53 -7.08
N GLY A 107 12.40 2.06 -8.10
CA GLY A 107 13.06 2.91 -9.08
C GLY A 107 13.68 4.15 -8.40
N ASN A 108 14.99 4.33 -8.58
CA ASN A 108 15.67 5.54 -8.16
C ASN A 108 15.29 6.67 -9.15
N ARG A 109 14.61 7.71 -8.65
CA ARG A 109 14.20 8.88 -9.43
C ARG A 109 14.74 10.14 -8.76
N PRO A 110 16.06 10.38 -8.80
CA PRO A 110 16.64 11.58 -8.21
C PRO A 110 16.09 12.82 -8.92
N GLY A 111 15.80 13.87 -8.16
CA GLY A 111 15.34 15.15 -8.70
C GLY A 111 13.89 15.18 -9.19
N ARG A 112 13.10 14.14 -8.95
CA ARG A 112 11.68 14.17 -9.28
C ARG A 112 10.92 15.08 -8.32
N TRP A 113 10.80 16.32 -8.69
CA TRP A 113 9.90 17.30 -8.08
C TRP A 113 8.59 17.30 -8.85
N GLU A 114 7.57 16.64 -8.31
CA GLU A 114 6.21 16.79 -8.82
C GLU A 114 5.43 17.69 -7.86
N PRO A 115 5.21 18.97 -8.21
CA PRO A 115 4.29 19.79 -7.45
C PRO A 115 2.92 19.11 -7.55
N ARG A 116 2.40 18.62 -6.44
CA ARG A 116 1.02 18.11 -6.37
C ARG A 116 0.10 19.29 -6.61
N ALA A 117 -0.34 19.45 -7.85
CA ALA A 117 -1.49 20.29 -8.13
C ALA A 117 -2.63 19.77 -7.26
N ARG A 118 -3.06 20.59 -6.30
CA ARG A 118 -4.22 20.26 -5.47
C ARG A 118 -5.41 20.20 -6.43
N LYS A 119 -5.78 18.99 -6.87
CA LYS A 119 -7.04 18.80 -7.60
C LYS A 119 -8.16 19.19 -6.63
N ARG A 120 -8.50 20.47 -6.61
CA ARG A 120 -9.81 20.88 -6.11
C ARG A 120 -10.80 20.26 -7.09
N ARG A 121 -11.38 19.13 -6.72
CA ARG A 121 -12.64 18.75 -7.37
C ARG A 121 -13.57 19.92 -7.13
N PRO A 122 -14.05 20.62 -8.17
CA PRO A 122 -15.09 21.60 -7.96
C PRO A 122 -16.20 20.85 -7.22
N LYS A 123 -16.61 21.35 -6.06
CA LYS A 123 -17.76 20.79 -5.38
C LYS A 123 -18.89 20.93 -6.36
N TRP A 124 -19.46 19.83 -6.79
CA TRP A 124 -20.58 19.79 -7.76
C TRP A 124 -21.75 20.62 -7.29
N SER A 125 -21.90 20.80 -6.00
CA SER A 125 -22.91 21.68 -5.40
C SER A 125 -22.36 22.26 -4.09
N THR A 126 -22.61 23.54 -3.86
CA THR A 126 -22.41 24.14 -2.54
C THR A 126 -23.42 23.54 -1.57
N PRO A 127 -23.03 23.27 -0.30
CA PRO A 127 -23.98 22.83 0.71
C PRO A 127 -25.14 23.83 0.79
N LEU A 128 -26.35 23.33 0.77
CA LEU A 128 -27.53 24.17 0.94
C LEU A 128 -27.47 24.89 2.30
N LYS A 129 -27.50 26.21 2.28
CA LYS A 129 -27.52 27.02 3.50
C LYS A 129 -28.92 27.04 4.17
N GLN A 130 -29.91 26.48 3.50
CA GLN A 130 -31.33 26.46 3.92
C GLN A 130 -31.88 25.03 3.80
N PRO A 131 -32.93 24.70 4.57
CA PRO A 131 -33.65 23.45 4.41
C PRO A 131 -34.13 23.25 2.97
N ARG A 132 -34.12 22.01 2.50
CA ARG A 132 -34.36 21.66 1.09
C ARG A 132 -35.74 22.13 0.55
N HIS A 133 -36.76 22.19 1.40
CA HIS A 133 -38.10 22.66 1.04
C HIS A 133 -38.12 24.17 0.74
N ILE A 134 -37.30 24.96 1.43
CA ILE A 134 -37.16 26.41 1.20
C ILE A 134 -36.29 26.66 -0.06
N ALA A 135 -35.24 25.86 -0.27
CA ALA A 135 -34.39 25.96 -1.43
C ALA A 135 -35.07 25.56 -2.75
N LYS A 136 -36.19 24.86 -2.70
CA LYS A 136 -37.03 24.51 -3.87
C LYS A 136 -37.97 25.60 -4.36
N LEU A 137 -38.08 26.70 -3.63
CA LEU A 137 -38.81 27.85 -4.16
C LEU A 137 -38.16 28.33 -5.46
N PRO A 138 -38.97 28.71 -6.48
CA PRO A 138 -38.44 29.01 -7.80
C PRO A 138 -37.41 30.13 -7.70
N HIS A 139 -36.14 29.73 -7.81
CA HIS A 139 -35.04 30.67 -7.89
C HIS A 139 -35.06 31.28 -9.28
N ASN A 140 -35.31 32.60 -9.32
CA ASN A 140 -35.33 33.37 -10.55
C ASN A 140 -34.06 33.12 -11.35
N ARG A 141 -34.16 32.43 -12.50
CA ARG A 141 -33.04 31.99 -13.38
C ARG A 141 -32.33 33.15 -14.08
N SER A 142 -32.63 34.40 -13.76
CA SER A 142 -32.15 35.59 -14.49
C SER A 142 -30.79 36.14 -14.04
N LYS A 143 -29.98 35.38 -13.29
CA LYS A 143 -28.65 35.84 -12.82
C LYS A 143 -27.47 35.00 -13.26
N TRP A 144 -27.58 34.23 -14.35
CA TRP A 144 -26.46 33.46 -14.90
C TRP A 144 -26.34 33.66 -16.42
N PHE A 145 -26.11 34.91 -16.83
CA PHE A 145 -25.49 35.24 -18.10
C PHE A 145 -24.43 36.30 -17.86
#